data_b36883cc6af32c5f654692d7cb153707
#
_entry.id   b36883cc6af32c5f654692d7cb153707
#
_cell.length_a   1.000
_cell.length_b   1.000
_cell.length_c   1.000
_cell.angle_alpha   90.00
_cell.angle_beta   90.00
_cell.angle_gamma   90.00
#
_symmetry.space_group_name_H-M   'P 1'
#
loop_
_entity.id
_entity.type
_entity.pdbx_description
1 polymer ?
#
loop_
_entity_poly.entity_id
_entity_poly.type
_entity_poly.pdbx_seq_one_letter_code
_entity_poly.pdbx_strand_id
1 'polypeptide(L)' 'MATYCNGKSSWPELVGINGEAAVAIIMRENPRVVRAGTFREGSRMTTDFRCDRVRVWVDDHDIVTSVPKIG' A
#
# COMPACT_ATOMS: atom_id res chain seq x y z
N MET A 1 -11.59 -0.59 20.51
CA MET A 1 -10.41 -1.46 20.53
C MET A 1 -9.41 -1.02 19.46
N ALA A 2 -8.18 -0.86 19.85
CA ALA A 2 -7.16 -0.49 18.89
C ALA A 2 -6.79 -1.70 18.04
N THR A 3 -6.69 -1.50 16.76
CA THR A 3 -6.21 -2.51 15.84
C THR A 3 -4.86 -2.06 15.32
N TYR A 4 -3.87 -2.86 15.54
CA TYR A 4 -2.58 -2.57 14.93
C TYR A 4 -2.01 -3.84 14.34
N CYS A 5 -1.12 -3.64 13.38
CA CYS A 5 -0.56 -4.73 12.62
C CYS A 5 0.93 -4.81 12.92
N ASN A 6 1.45 -6.02 12.94
CA ASN A 6 2.88 -6.23 13.19
C ASN A 6 3.69 -5.77 11.98
N GLY A 7 4.90 -5.28 12.26
CA GLY A 7 5.82 -4.89 11.22
C GLY A 7 5.57 -3.47 10.73
N LYS A 8 6.23 -3.13 9.63
CA LYS A 8 6.13 -1.80 9.06
C LYS A 8 4.73 -1.57 8.51
N SER A 9 4.12 -0.44 8.84
CA SER A 9 2.72 -0.16 8.52
C SER A 9 2.54 0.96 7.52
N SER A 10 3.57 1.73 7.20
CA SER A 10 3.47 2.78 6.20
C SER A 10 4.81 2.99 5.51
N TRP A 11 4.75 3.50 4.29
CA TRP A 11 5.94 3.64 3.44
C TRP A 11 5.96 5.01 2.77
N PRO A 12 6.17 6.10 3.55
CA PRO A 12 6.18 7.44 2.96
C PRO A 12 7.32 7.62 1.94
N GLU A 13 8.39 6.85 2.09
CA GLU A 13 9.53 6.94 1.18
C GLU A 13 9.21 6.43 -0.24
N LEU A 14 8.08 5.76 -0.43
CA LEU A 14 7.74 5.20 -1.74
C LEU A 14 6.88 6.12 -2.59
N VAL A 15 6.47 7.26 -2.05
CA VAL A 15 5.76 8.26 -2.86
C VAL A 15 6.71 8.74 -3.96
N GLY A 16 6.22 8.73 -5.20
CA GLY A 16 7.01 9.19 -6.34
C GLY A 16 7.70 8.10 -7.12
N ILE A 17 7.68 6.85 -6.65
CA ILE A 17 8.27 5.75 -7.44
C ILE A 17 7.17 4.98 -8.17
N ASN A 18 7.60 4.08 -9.06
CA ASN A 18 6.68 3.23 -9.80
C ASN A 18 5.90 2.33 -8.83
N GLY A 19 4.59 2.19 -9.08
CA GLY A 19 3.70 1.45 -8.19
C GLY A 19 4.06 -0.03 -8.04
N GLU A 20 4.45 -0.69 -9.13
CA GLU A 20 4.81 -2.10 -9.06
C GLU A 20 6.09 -2.31 -8.27
N ALA A 21 7.05 -1.40 -8.43
CA ALA A 21 8.26 -1.44 -7.61
C ALA A 21 7.93 -1.24 -6.14
N ALA A 22 6.99 -0.33 -5.85
CA ALA A 22 6.55 -0.09 -4.48
C ALA A 22 5.91 -1.35 -3.88
N VAL A 23 5.06 -2.04 -4.64
CA VAL A 23 4.43 -3.27 -4.17
C VAL A 23 5.48 -4.32 -3.80
N ALA A 24 6.49 -4.48 -4.65
CA ALA A 24 7.55 -5.45 -4.38
C ALA A 24 8.32 -5.12 -3.11
N ILE A 25 8.63 -3.84 -2.92
CA ILE A 25 9.34 -3.39 -1.72
C ILE A 25 8.50 -3.62 -0.47
N ILE A 26 7.22 -3.28 -0.52
CA ILE A 26 6.31 -3.44 0.62
C ILE A 26 6.24 -4.90 1.04
N MET A 27 6.03 -5.80 0.10
CA MET A 27 5.89 -7.21 0.41
C MET A 27 7.20 -7.81 0.93
N ARG A 28 8.33 -7.26 0.50
CA ARG A 28 9.63 -7.70 1.00
C ARG A 28 9.89 -7.19 2.41
N GLU A 29 9.49 -5.96 2.69
CA GLU A 29 9.75 -5.35 4.00
C GLU A 29 8.78 -5.82 5.07
N ASN A 30 7.58 -6.23 4.67
CA ASN A 30 6.63 -6.80 5.61
C ASN A 30 6.03 -8.08 5.03
N PRO A 31 6.59 -9.24 5.37
CA PRO A 31 6.11 -10.51 4.82
C PRO A 31 4.67 -10.86 5.20
N ARG A 32 4.10 -10.18 6.18
CA ARG A 32 2.70 -10.38 6.55
C ARG A 32 1.74 -9.75 5.54
N VAL A 33 2.24 -8.83 4.72
CA VAL A 33 1.43 -8.23 3.66
C VAL A 33 1.45 -9.20 2.49
N VAL A 34 0.30 -9.85 2.26
CA VAL A 34 0.17 -10.83 1.17
C VAL A 34 -0.76 -10.30 0.07
N ARG A 35 -1.38 -9.14 0.28
CA ARG A 35 -2.27 -8.52 -0.68
C ARG A 35 -1.84 -7.08 -0.90
N ALA A 36 -0.99 -6.85 -1.88
CA ALA A 36 -0.57 -5.51 -2.24
C ALA A 36 -0.78 -5.33 -3.73
N GLY A 37 -1.31 -4.17 -4.09
CA GLY A 37 -1.57 -3.89 -5.50
C GLY A 37 -1.71 -2.41 -5.73
N THR A 38 -1.65 -2.02 -7.01
CA THR A 38 -1.79 -0.63 -7.40
C THR A 38 -3.24 -0.34 -7.77
N PHE A 39 -3.69 0.85 -7.38
CA PHE A 39 -5.05 1.31 -7.68
C PHE A 39 -4.96 2.73 -8.17
N ARG A 40 -5.74 3.04 -9.21
CA ARG A 40 -5.77 4.39 -9.74
C ARG A 40 -6.47 5.30 -8.74
N GLU A 41 -5.97 6.52 -8.56
CA GLU A 41 -6.61 7.49 -7.68
C GLU A 41 -8.05 7.69 -8.09
N GLY A 42 -8.94 7.82 -7.10
CA GLY A 42 -10.35 7.98 -7.33
C GLY A 42 -11.12 6.68 -7.47
N SER A 43 -10.44 5.54 -7.47
CA SER A 43 -11.12 4.24 -7.53
C SER A 43 -11.92 4.00 -6.26
N ARG A 44 -13.04 3.31 -6.41
CA ARG A 44 -13.84 2.93 -5.25
C ARG A 44 -13.20 1.76 -4.53
N MET A 45 -13.18 1.87 -3.21
CA MET A 45 -12.59 0.83 -2.37
C MET A 45 -13.56 0.45 -1.27
N THR A 46 -13.38 -0.76 -0.75
CA THR A 46 -14.12 -1.20 0.43
C THR A 46 -13.61 -0.42 1.63
N THR A 47 -14.43 -0.35 2.67
CA THR A 47 -14.09 0.39 3.89
C THR A 47 -13.52 -0.50 4.98
N ASP A 48 -13.39 -1.80 4.73
CA ASP A 48 -12.84 -2.73 5.71
C ASP A 48 -11.34 -2.50 5.86
N PHE A 49 -10.81 -2.91 7.01
CA PHE A 49 -9.40 -2.80 7.34
C PHE A 49 -8.78 -4.19 7.42
N ARG A 50 -7.60 -4.37 6.80
CA ARG A 50 -6.90 -5.65 6.84
C ARG A 50 -5.41 -5.41 7.07
N CYS A 51 -4.85 -6.15 8.03
CA CYS A 51 -3.42 -6.06 8.32
C CYS A 51 -2.54 -6.67 7.22
N ASP A 52 -3.11 -7.51 6.38
CA ASP A 52 -2.34 -8.21 5.34
C ASP A 52 -2.46 -7.54 3.98
N ARG A 53 -3.00 -6.32 3.93
CA ARG A 53 -3.26 -5.64 2.66
C ARG A 53 -2.70 -4.24 2.65
N VAL A 54 -2.09 -3.86 1.52
CA VAL A 54 -1.67 -2.49 1.26
C VAL A 54 -2.20 -2.08 -0.10
N ARG A 55 -2.91 -0.97 -0.15
CA ARG A 55 -3.36 -0.36 -1.42
C ARG A 55 -2.39 0.75 -1.78
N VAL A 56 -1.78 0.61 -2.96
CA VAL A 56 -0.81 1.59 -3.46
C VAL A 56 -1.52 2.45 -4.50
N TRP A 57 -1.75 3.72 -4.17
CA TRP A 57 -2.46 4.64 -5.06
C TRP A 57 -1.48 5.25 -6.05
N VAL A 58 -1.84 5.20 -7.33
CA VAL A 58 -0.97 5.66 -8.41
C VAL A 58 -1.73 6.62 -9.33
N ASP A 59 -0.96 7.42 -10.06
CA ASP A 59 -1.52 8.32 -11.08
C ASP A 59 -1.55 7.63 -12.46
N ASP A 60 -1.80 8.42 -13.49
CA ASP A 60 -1.90 7.91 -14.87
C ASP A 60 -0.60 7.31 -15.38
N HIS A 61 0.52 7.61 -14.72
CA HIS A 61 1.83 7.12 -15.11
C HIS A 61 2.30 5.98 -14.21
N ASP A 62 1.38 5.42 -13.39
CA ASP A 62 1.68 4.36 -12.43
C ASP A 62 2.69 4.77 -11.37
N ILE A 63 2.71 6.04 -11.01
CA ILE A 63 3.60 6.59 -9.98
C ILE A 63 2.81 6.75 -8.69
N VAL A 64 3.40 6.32 -7.58
CA VAL A 64 2.77 6.38 -6.26
C VAL A 64 2.53 7.83 -5.86
N THR A 65 1.28 8.16 -5.54
CA THR A 65 0.88 9.53 -5.23
C THR A 65 0.54 9.75 -3.76
N SER A 66 0.26 8.68 -3.01
CA SER A 66 -0.07 8.77 -1.60
C SER A 66 0.77 7.79 -0.82
N VAL A 67 1.00 8.08 0.45
CA VAL A 67 1.78 7.19 1.31
C VAL A 67 1.08 5.83 1.39
N PRO A 68 1.72 4.75 0.94
CA PRO A 68 1.14 3.41 1.10
C PRO A 68 1.05 3.04 2.57
N LYS A 69 -0.08 2.49 2.96
CA LYS A 69 -0.33 2.08 4.34
C LYS A 69 -1.09 0.78 4.37
N ILE A 70 -0.88 0.04 5.45
CA ILE A 70 -1.69 -1.14 5.73
C ILE A 70 -3.15 -0.70 5.92
N GLY A 71 -4.04 -1.44 5.36
CA GLY A 71 -5.47 -1.10 5.46
C GLY A 71 -6.40 -1.83 4.49
#